data_5f388ff0517a0aa60a8d315c308af517
#
_entry.id   5f388ff0517a0aa60a8d315c308af517
#
_cell.length_a   1.000
_cell.length_b   1.000
_cell.length_c   1.000
_cell.angle_alpha   90.00
_cell.angle_beta   90.00
_cell.angle_gamma   90.00
#
_symmetry.space_group_name_H-M   'P 1'
#
loop_
_entity.id
_entity.type
_entity.pdbx_description
1 polymer ?
#
loop_
_entity_poly.entity_id
_entity_poly.type
_entity_poly.pdbx_seq_one_letter_code
_entity_poly.pdbx_strand_id
1 'polypeptide(L)'
;PFALTLGARGSDVLHAGGPDRTGSAPITMDGKAVFRFAVDALPKCLHTVLDETQLTLDDLEWVVCHQANSRIIDHCVRALKADPAKFYKNMDRHGNTSAASIPVALNELAETGQLQPGQTIACIGFGGGLTWGGMIVEYKK
;
A
#
# COMPACT_ATOMS: atom_id res chain seq x y z
N PRO A 1 18.56 2.42 -3.44
CA PRO A 1 17.88 3.66 -3.06
C PRO A 1 16.83 3.38 -2.00
N PHE A 2 16.58 4.33 -1.13
CA PHE A 2 15.57 4.27 -0.09
C PHE A 2 14.89 5.63 0.00
N ALA A 3 13.57 5.66 -0.12
CA ALA A 3 12.76 6.84 0.15
C ALA A 3 11.57 6.44 1.02
N LEU A 4 11.20 7.30 1.95
CA LEU A 4 10.04 7.18 2.80
C LEU A 4 9.30 8.51 2.78
N THR A 5 8.04 8.48 2.35
CA THR A 5 7.14 9.61 2.46
C THR A 5 5.94 9.26 3.31
N LEU A 6 5.50 10.19 4.13
CA LEU A 6 4.39 10.03 5.06
C LEU A 6 3.48 11.27 5.02
N GLY A 7 2.18 11.05 5.21
CA GLY A 7 1.22 12.13 5.36
C GLY A 7 0.02 11.68 6.18
N ALA A 8 -0.70 12.63 6.75
CA ALA A 8 -1.89 12.37 7.57
C ALA A 8 -2.92 13.49 7.50
N ARG A 9 -4.22 13.14 7.49
CA ARG A 9 -5.34 14.07 7.68
C ARG A 9 -6.67 13.34 7.92
N GLY A 10 -7.57 13.91 8.72
CA GLY A 10 -8.98 13.50 8.78
C GLY A 10 -9.22 12.22 9.60
N SER A 11 -9.16 12.32 10.91
CA SER A 11 -9.31 11.20 11.85
C SER A 11 -10.72 10.57 11.89
N ASP A 12 -11.74 11.24 11.39
CA ASP A 12 -13.14 10.83 11.58
C ASP A 12 -13.63 9.80 10.54
N VAL A 13 -12.85 9.56 9.50
CA VAL A 13 -13.26 8.74 8.33
C VAL A 13 -12.96 7.26 8.53
N LEU A 14 -11.88 6.95 9.22
CA LEU A 14 -11.47 5.60 9.59
C LEU A 14 -10.89 5.62 11.00
N HIS A 15 -11.58 4.97 11.91
CA HIS A 15 -11.24 4.99 13.33
C HIS A 15 -11.28 3.57 13.91
N ALA A 16 -10.20 3.18 14.55
CA ALA A 16 -10.18 2.03 15.46
C ALA A 16 -10.27 2.60 16.89
N GLY A 17 -11.38 2.39 17.55
CA GLY A 17 -11.51 2.78 18.95
C GLY A 17 -10.40 2.13 19.78
N GLY A 18 -9.83 2.87 20.74
CA GLY A 18 -8.92 2.29 21.73
C GLY A 18 -9.67 1.26 22.61
N PRO A 19 -8.98 0.41 23.35
CA PRO A 19 -9.61 -0.50 24.30
C PRO A 19 -10.37 0.34 25.33
N ASP A 20 -11.69 0.32 25.24
CA ASP A 20 -12.53 0.84 26.29
C ASP A 20 -12.46 -0.12 27.50
N ARG A 21 -13.05 0.30 28.62
CA ARG A 21 -13.08 -0.53 29.86
C ARG A 21 -13.84 -1.86 29.68
N THR A 22 -14.54 -2.05 28.56
CA THR A 22 -15.28 -3.28 28.19
C THR A 22 -14.53 -4.18 27.22
N GLY A 23 -13.39 -3.71 26.67
CA GLY A 23 -12.52 -4.48 25.79
C GLY A 23 -13.01 -4.61 24.34
N SER A 24 -14.10 -3.94 23.95
CA SER A 24 -14.61 -3.99 22.59
C SER A 24 -14.68 -2.59 21.95
N ALA A 25 -13.76 -2.33 21.05
CA ALA A 25 -13.78 -1.12 20.26
C ALA A 25 -13.90 -1.47 18.79
N PRO A 26 -15.10 -1.38 18.18
CA PRO A 26 -15.29 -1.70 16.77
C PRO A 26 -14.54 -0.70 15.90
N ILE A 27 -14.04 -1.19 14.75
CA ILE A 27 -13.55 -0.33 13.69
C ILE A 27 -14.75 0.32 13.03
N THR A 28 -14.76 1.64 12.95
CA THR A 28 -15.76 2.43 12.21
C THR A 28 -15.13 3.05 10.97
N MET A 29 -15.86 3.04 9.85
CA MET A 29 -15.31 3.50 8.57
C MET A 29 -16.42 4.06 7.66
N ASP A 30 -16.19 5.27 7.12
CA ASP A 30 -16.89 5.71 5.90
C ASP A 30 -16.15 5.15 4.67
N GLY A 31 -16.61 4.00 4.18
CA GLY A 31 -15.97 3.31 3.06
C GLY A 31 -15.90 4.13 1.77
N LYS A 32 -16.85 5.08 1.53
CA LYS A 32 -16.80 5.95 0.35
C LYS A 32 -15.72 7.03 0.49
N ALA A 33 -15.60 7.60 1.67
CA ALA A 33 -14.56 8.60 1.94
C ALA A 33 -13.17 7.99 1.93
N VAL A 34 -12.99 6.79 2.54
CA VAL A 34 -11.73 6.02 2.51
C VAL A 34 -11.36 5.67 1.07
N PHE A 35 -12.31 5.18 0.26
CA PHE A 35 -12.05 4.86 -1.14
C PHE A 35 -11.56 6.08 -1.93
N ARG A 36 -12.28 7.21 -1.84
CA ARG A 36 -11.90 8.47 -2.52
C ARG A 36 -10.51 8.94 -2.11
N PHE A 37 -10.20 8.85 -0.82
CA PHE A 37 -8.88 9.18 -0.31
C PHE A 37 -7.81 8.25 -0.89
N ALA A 38 -8.01 6.94 -0.84
CA ALA A 38 -7.02 5.95 -1.27
C ALA A 38 -6.68 6.05 -2.76
N VAL A 39 -7.69 6.24 -3.64
CA VAL A 39 -7.46 6.36 -5.08
C VAL A 39 -6.72 7.64 -5.48
N ASP A 40 -6.75 8.66 -4.63
CA ASP A 40 -5.99 9.90 -4.81
C ASP A 40 -4.59 9.79 -4.16
N ALA A 41 -4.50 9.23 -2.96
CA ALA A 41 -3.28 9.19 -2.17
C ALA A 41 -2.24 8.21 -2.71
N LEU A 42 -2.64 6.99 -3.15
CA LEU A 42 -1.69 5.97 -3.59
C LEU A 42 -0.88 6.38 -4.82
N PRO A 43 -1.50 6.88 -5.94
CA PRO A 43 -0.71 7.33 -7.08
C PRO A 43 0.25 8.48 -6.74
N LYS A 44 -0.22 9.45 -5.92
CA LYS A 44 0.63 10.57 -5.49
C LYS A 44 1.80 10.10 -4.62
N CYS A 45 1.53 9.18 -3.71
CA CYS A 45 2.56 8.60 -2.85
C CYS A 45 3.64 7.88 -3.68
N LEU A 46 3.23 7.07 -4.68
CA LEU A 46 4.17 6.39 -5.56
C LEU A 46 5.01 7.38 -6.37
N HIS A 47 4.38 8.41 -6.96
CA HIS A 47 5.14 9.47 -7.66
C HIS A 47 6.16 10.13 -6.73
N THR A 48 5.75 10.49 -5.50
CA THR A 48 6.66 11.14 -4.55
C THR A 48 7.90 10.29 -4.25
N VAL A 49 7.73 8.99 -3.95
CA VAL A 49 8.89 8.14 -3.64
C VAL A 49 9.76 7.85 -4.87
N LEU A 50 9.17 7.81 -6.07
CA LEU A 50 9.91 7.69 -7.32
C LEU A 50 10.74 8.96 -7.58
N ASP A 51 10.14 10.14 -7.43
CA ASP A 51 10.83 11.43 -7.61
C ASP A 51 11.97 11.59 -6.62
N GLU A 52 11.74 11.27 -5.33
CA GLU A 52 12.77 11.35 -4.27
C GLU A 52 13.95 10.39 -4.50
N THR A 53 13.71 9.25 -5.16
CA THR A 53 14.75 8.28 -5.49
C THR A 53 15.34 8.45 -6.89
N GLN A 54 14.78 9.36 -7.70
CA GLN A 54 15.11 9.54 -9.12
C GLN A 54 14.92 8.24 -9.93
N LEU A 55 13.96 7.42 -9.51
CA LEU A 55 13.55 6.20 -10.22
C LEU A 55 12.25 6.42 -10.98
N THR A 56 12.01 5.55 -11.94
CA THR A 56 10.78 5.47 -12.72
C THR A 56 10.01 4.18 -12.39
N LEU A 57 8.80 4.04 -12.89
CA LEU A 57 8.03 2.80 -12.78
C LEU A 57 8.73 1.61 -13.46
N ASP A 58 9.54 1.88 -14.49
CA ASP A 58 10.25 0.84 -15.23
C ASP A 58 11.38 0.24 -14.39
N ASP A 59 11.96 0.99 -13.47
CA ASP A 59 13.01 0.55 -12.56
C ASP A 59 12.48 -0.34 -11.41
N LEU A 60 11.16 -0.41 -11.25
CA LEU A 60 10.53 -1.26 -10.25
C LEU A 60 10.19 -2.64 -10.82
N GLU A 61 10.54 -3.69 -10.11
CA GLU A 61 10.03 -5.03 -10.40
C GLU A 61 8.60 -5.20 -9.87
N TRP A 62 8.36 -4.74 -8.64
CA TRP A 62 7.07 -4.87 -8.00
C TRP A 62 6.58 -3.57 -7.35
N VAL A 63 5.27 -3.38 -7.40
CA VAL A 63 4.55 -2.41 -6.57
C VAL A 63 3.60 -3.18 -5.67
N VAL A 64 3.87 -3.15 -4.37
CA VAL A 64 3.08 -3.81 -3.34
C VAL A 64 2.28 -2.77 -2.58
N CYS A 65 1.02 -2.61 -2.94
CA CYS A 65 0.10 -1.74 -2.24
C CYS A 65 -0.53 -2.45 -1.03
N HIS A 66 -0.98 -1.67 -0.05
CA HIS A 66 -1.88 -2.19 0.98
C HIS A 66 -3.08 -2.92 0.33
N GLN A 67 -3.30 -4.18 0.70
CA GLN A 67 -4.28 -5.07 0.11
C GLN A 67 -5.69 -4.85 0.68
N ALA A 68 -6.20 -3.61 0.59
CA ALA A 68 -7.50 -3.26 1.13
C ALA A 68 -8.66 -3.63 0.19
N ASN A 69 -8.51 -3.34 -1.11
CA ASN A 69 -9.54 -3.53 -2.13
C ASN A 69 -8.89 -3.51 -3.52
N SER A 70 -9.17 -4.52 -4.34
CA SER A 70 -8.63 -4.61 -5.71
C SER A 70 -8.94 -3.39 -6.58
N ARG A 71 -10.13 -2.80 -6.41
CA ARG A 71 -10.55 -1.61 -7.17
C ARG A 71 -9.65 -0.40 -6.91
N ILE A 72 -9.11 -0.27 -5.70
CA ILE A 72 -8.17 0.81 -5.35
C ILE A 72 -6.86 0.61 -6.11
N ILE A 73 -6.32 -0.62 -6.10
CA ILE A 73 -5.10 -0.96 -6.84
C ILE A 73 -5.32 -0.79 -8.35
N ASP A 74 -6.44 -1.27 -8.89
CA ASP A 74 -6.78 -1.10 -10.31
C ASP A 74 -6.91 0.37 -10.72
N HIS A 75 -7.44 1.21 -9.82
CA HIS A 75 -7.49 2.65 -10.05
C HIS A 75 -6.08 3.26 -10.08
N CYS A 76 -5.23 2.86 -9.15
CA CYS A 76 -3.83 3.30 -9.10
C CYS A 76 -3.09 2.94 -10.39
N VAL A 77 -3.19 1.70 -10.85
CA VAL A 77 -2.62 1.23 -12.13
C VAL A 77 -3.07 2.12 -13.30
N ARG A 78 -4.38 2.37 -13.43
CA ARG A 78 -4.93 3.22 -14.51
C ARG A 78 -4.47 4.67 -14.42
N ALA A 79 -4.46 5.25 -13.21
CA ALA A 79 -4.05 6.63 -12.98
C ALA A 79 -2.58 6.86 -13.36
N LEU A 80 -1.74 5.86 -13.11
CA LEU A 80 -0.31 5.88 -13.41
C LEU A 80 0.00 5.44 -14.85
N LYS A 81 -0.98 4.92 -15.60
CA LYS A 81 -0.80 4.26 -16.90
C LYS A 81 0.28 3.17 -16.83
N ALA A 82 0.34 2.47 -15.71
CA ALA A 82 1.35 1.46 -15.41
C ALA A 82 0.96 0.08 -15.93
N ASP A 83 1.96 -0.80 -16.06
CA ASP A 83 1.71 -2.21 -16.33
C ASP A 83 1.05 -2.87 -15.11
N PRO A 84 -0.17 -3.41 -15.22
CA PRO A 84 -0.84 -4.09 -14.13
C PRO A 84 -0.08 -5.31 -13.59
N ALA A 85 0.78 -5.94 -14.39
CA ALA A 85 1.59 -7.08 -13.99
C ALA A 85 2.61 -6.74 -12.88
N LYS A 86 3.03 -5.48 -12.78
CA LYS A 86 3.91 -5.00 -11.72
C LYS A 86 3.21 -4.84 -10.36
N PHE A 87 1.86 -4.81 -10.33
CA PHE A 87 1.09 -4.58 -9.10
C PHE A 87 0.62 -5.89 -8.50
N TYR A 88 1.29 -6.31 -7.44
CA TYR A 88 0.97 -7.56 -6.78
C TYR A 88 -0.37 -7.51 -6.04
N LYS A 89 -1.15 -8.59 -6.16
CA LYS A 89 -2.45 -8.74 -5.48
C LYS A 89 -2.57 -10.15 -4.92
N ASN A 90 -2.99 -10.25 -3.66
CA ASN A 90 -3.26 -11.52 -3.00
C ASN A 90 -4.46 -11.48 -2.04
N MET A 91 -5.24 -10.41 -2.13
CA MET A 91 -6.40 -10.23 -1.25
C MET A 91 -7.55 -11.22 -1.52
N ASP A 92 -7.54 -11.87 -2.68
CA ASP A 92 -8.43 -12.98 -3.02
C ASP A 92 -8.21 -14.20 -2.12
N ARG A 93 -6.99 -14.38 -1.62
CA ARG A 93 -6.58 -15.49 -0.75
C ARG A 93 -6.53 -15.10 0.73
N HIS A 94 -6.09 -13.88 1.03
CA HIS A 94 -5.81 -13.44 2.40
C HIS A 94 -6.79 -12.38 2.93
N GLY A 95 -7.58 -11.75 2.06
CA GLY A 95 -8.41 -10.62 2.43
C GLY A 95 -7.60 -9.37 2.81
N ASN A 96 -8.26 -8.45 3.49
CA ASN A 96 -7.60 -7.27 4.06
C ASN A 96 -7.04 -7.59 5.45
N THR A 97 -5.76 -7.85 5.54
CA THR A 97 -5.04 -8.16 6.80
C THR A 97 -4.45 -6.91 7.46
N SER A 98 -5.02 -5.72 7.19
CA SER A 98 -4.58 -4.45 7.79
C SER A 98 -3.07 -4.21 7.56
N ALA A 99 -2.31 -3.85 8.60
CA ALA A 99 -0.88 -3.56 8.51
C ALA A 99 -0.04 -4.77 8.03
N ALA A 100 -0.52 -5.99 8.22
CA ALA A 100 0.15 -7.19 7.76
C ALA A 100 0.05 -7.43 6.24
N SER A 101 -0.82 -6.71 5.51
CA SER A 101 -1.10 -7.00 4.11
C SER A 101 0.10 -6.85 3.19
N ILE A 102 0.94 -5.83 3.38
CA ILE A 102 2.18 -5.63 2.63
C ILE A 102 3.22 -6.69 2.99
N PRO A 103 3.55 -6.93 4.28
CA PRO A 103 4.48 -8.00 4.66
C PRO A 103 4.07 -9.39 4.15
N VAL A 104 2.78 -9.75 4.24
CA VAL A 104 2.28 -11.03 3.71
C VAL A 104 2.47 -11.12 2.18
N ALA A 105 2.19 -10.05 1.45
CA ALA A 105 2.41 -10.01 0.01
C ALA A 105 3.89 -10.13 -0.38
N LEU A 106 4.78 -9.46 0.34
CA LEU A 106 6.23 -9.57 0.14
C LEU A 106 6.75 -10.97 0.45
N ASN A 107 6.30 -11.59 1.54
CA ASN A 107 6.67 -12.95 1.88
C ASN A 107 6.23 -13.95 0.81
N GLU A 108 4.99 -13.81 0.32
CA GLU A 108 4.47 -14.68 -0.72
C GLU A 108 5.24 -14.54 -2.05
N LEU A 109 5.60 -13.31 -2.45
CA LEU A 109 6.45 -13.06 -3.61
C LEU A 109 7.83 -13.72 -3.45
N ALA A 110 8.41 -13.66 -2.26
CA ALA A 110 9.71 -14.29 -1.97
C ALA A 110 9.62 -15.82 -1.94
N GLU A 111 8.61 -16.38 -1.26
CA GLU A 111 8.43 -17.85 -1.17
C GLU A 111 8.11 -18.49 -2.51
N THR A 112 7.37 -17.80 -3.38
CA THR A 112 7.06 -18.28 -4.74
C THR A 112 8.18 -18.05 -5.74
N GLY A 113 9.30 -17.45 -5.32
CA GLY A 113 10.44 -17.16 -6.18
C GLY A 113 10.22 -16.04 -7.20
N GLN A 114 9.11 -15.29 -7.08
CA GLN A 114 8.82 -14.16 -7.95
C GLN A 114 9.64 -12.91 -7.57
N LEU A 115 10.12 -12.85 -6.33
CA LEU A 115 10.98 -11.79 -5.84
C LEU A 115 12.41 -12.30 -5.71
N GLN A 116 13.33 -11.71 -6.44
CA GLN A 116 14.74 -12.10 -6.48
C GLN A 116 15.63 -11.04 -5.85
N PRO A 117 16.77 -11.43 -5.25
CA PRO A 117 17.76 -10.48 -4.73
C PRO A 117 18.21 -9.46 -5.78
N GLY A 118 18.29 -8.20 -5.37
CA GLY A 118 18.64 -7.06 -6.23
C GLY A 118 17.44 -6.37 -6.88
N GLN A 119 16.26 -6.96 -6.82
CA GLN A 119 15.05 -6.34 -7.36
C GLN A 119 14.56 -5.18 -6.49
N THR A 120 14.07 -4.13 -7.15
CA THR A 120 13.55 -2.92 -6.50
C THR A 120 12.03 -2.97 -6.40
N ILE A 121 11.52 -2.68 -5.20
CA ILE A 121 10.10 -2.78 -4.85
C ILE A 121 9.63 -1.44 -4.30
N ALA A 122 8.46 -0.99 -4.74
CA ALA A 122 7.73 0.06 -4.04
C ALA A 122 6.67 -0.55 -3.13
N CYS A 123 6.66 -0.17 -1.86
CA CYS A 123 5.62 -0.52 -0.88
C CYS A 123 4.83 0.73 -0.55
N ILE A 124 3.49 0.69 -0.72
CA ILE A 124 2.63 1.85 -0.54
C ILE A 124 1.40 1.48 0.29
N GLY A 125 1.13 2.24 1.32
CA GLY A 125 0.03 2.00 2.22
C GLY A 125 -0.78 3.24 2.57
N PHE A 126 -1.98 3.00 3.07
CA PHE A 126 -2.83 4.00 3.70
C PHE A 126 -3.62 3.36 4.84
N GLY A 127 -4.13 4.17 5.74
CA GLY A 127 -4.89 3.67 6.88
C GLY A 127 -5.58 4.76 7.68
N GLY A 128 -5.94 4.41 8.91
CA GLY A 128 -6.57 5.32 9.86
C GLY A 128 -5.74 6.59 10.08
N GLY A 129 -6.44 7.69 10.26
CA GLY A 129 -5.78 8.97 10.44
C GLY A 129 -6.37 10.12 9.63
N LEU A 130 -6.78 10.05 8.38
CA LEU A 130 -6.27 9.18 7.32
C LEU A 130 -4.77 9.37 7.13
N THR A 131 -4.03 8.30 7.09
CA THR A 131 -2.59 8.33 6.86
C THR A 131 -2.24 7.63 5.55
N TRP A 132 -1.11 8.00 4.97
CA TRP A 132 -0.52 7.30 3.83
C TRP A 132 0.99 7.33 3.95
N GLY A 133 1.64 6.35 3.34
CA GLY A 133 3.08 6.27 3.30
C GLY A 133 3.56 5.35 2.20
N GLY A 134 4.77 5.59 1.74
CA GLY A 134 5.41 4.77 0.74
C GLY A 134 6.92 4.70 0.95
N MET A 135 7.50 3.61 0.49
CA MET A 135 8.93 3.42 0.48
C MET A 135 9.35 2.65 -0.76
N ILE A 136 10.58 2.88 -1.20
CA ILE A 136 11.26 2.04 -2.18
C ILE A 136 12.39 1.31 -1.49
N VAL A 137 12.45 0.01 -1.69
CA VAL A 137 13.46 -0.87 -1.11
C VAL A 137 14.06 -1.78 -2.18
N GLU A 138 15.32 -2.14 -2.00
CA GLU A 138 15.97 -3.22 -2.75
C GLU A 138 15.88 -4.50 -1.93
N TYR A 139 15.37 -5.57 -2.52
CA TYR A 139 15.32 -6.87 -1.86
C TYR A 139 16.73 -7.48 -1.76
N LYS A 140 17.12 -7.78 -0.54
CA LYS A 140 18.37 -8.48 -0.23
C LYS A 140 18.05 -9.75 0.56
N LYS A 141 18.62 -10.86 0.12
CA LYS A 141 18.45 -12.12 0.81
C LYS A 141 19.47 -12.22 1.95
#